data_8645544e22fba7ab267a16ff775cb756
#
_entry.id   8645544e22fba7ab267a16ff775cb756
#
_cell.length_a   1.000
_cell.length_b   1.000
_cell.length_c   1.000
_cell.angle_alpha   90.00
_cell.angle_beta   90.00
_cell.angle_gamma   90.00
#
_symmetry.space_group_name_H-M   'P 1'
#
loop_
_entity.id
_entity.type
_entity.pdbx_description
1 polymer ?
#
loop_
_entity_poly.entity_id
_entity_poly.type
_entity_poly.pdbx_seq_one_letter_code
_entity_poly.pdbx_strand_id
1 'polypeptide(L)'
;FAKLRLDSLEFYEDKLSGKLVLEKGPLYKIDSIRIYGNAKIANGFLQRFLDIRNGSHYEKNKLDNIARKISELPFLEESTPWNMTMLGTGSIINLYLQQKKSSRVNVLIGLLPANQQTGNNKLLVTGDADINLRNSLGNGELIALNWQQIQVKSPRLNLVFEQPYLFGSPFGVTAAFDLFKKDSSFLNINFNIGIQSGLGKNQRGSVFLESLKTTLLTVDTNTLKITKKLPPQVDVSAVSLGINYQFNKTNYLLNPLRGTEVQLTATAGTRKVNRNSVILQLSEPGYSFASLYDTVKEKTYRVYIKLNGAHYFQVGRQSTIKAGINLGLIQSPSLFRNELFQIGGYRLLRGFDEESIYASGYFVTTAEFRYLIARNSYLFTFIDGALTADNSFSRQSKNRFTGAGLGLALETRAGIFNISYAAGKRDDLRFDIRQSKIHIGYVNYF
;
A
#
# COMPACT_ATOMS: atom_id res chain seq x y z
N PHE A 1 9.22 -39.18 23.18
CA PHE A 1 7.81 -38.81 23.08
C PHE A 1 7.07 -39.38 24.29
N ALA A 2 6.04 -38.68 24.81
CA ALA A 2 5.24 -39.14 25.91
C ALA A 2 4.47 -40.43 25.54
N LYS A 3 4.43 -41.39 26.47
CA LYS A 3 3.64 -42.60 26.35
C LYS A 3 2.53 -42.57 27.41
N LEU A 4 1.35 -42.89 26.97
CA LEU A 4 0.19 -42.99 27.84
C LEU A 4 -0.22 -44.47 27.91
N ARG A 5 -0.35 -45.03 29.11
CA ARG A 5 -0.86 -46.36 29.32
C ARG A 5 -1.92 -46.37 30.41
N LEU A 6 -2.87 -47.29 30.30
CA LEU A 6 -3.78 -47.61 31.34
C LEU A 6 -3.15 -48.74 32.16
N ASP A 7 -3.08 -48.58 33.47
CA ASP A 7 -2.59 -49.53 34.44
C ASP A 7 -3.65 -49.83 35.48
N SER A 8 -3.54 -50.95 36.15
CA SER A 8 -4.46 -51.36 37.25
C SER A 8 -5.94 -51.29 36.84
N LEU A 9 -6.26 -52.01 35.75
CA LEU A 9 -7.63 -52.09 35.25
C LEU A 9 -8.48 -52.89 36.17
N GLU A 10 -9.56 -52.35 36.73
CA GLU A 10 -10.55 -52.98 37.57
C GLU A 10 -11.91 -52.91 36.90
N PHE A 11 -12.61 -54.04 36.93
CA PHE A 11 -13.96 -54.19 36.40
C PHE A 11 -14.91 -54.32 37.57
N TYR A 12 -15.81 -53.40 37.75
CA TYR A 12 -16.84 -53.43 38.81
C TYR A 12 -18.19 -52.93 38.27
N GLU A 13 -19.23 -53.74 38.37
CA GLU A 13 -20.61 -53.44 37.99
C GLU A 13 -20.72 -52.72 36.60
N ASP A 14 -20.25 -53.32 35.50
CA ASP A 14 -20.25 -52.82 34.14
C ASP A 14 -19.44 -51.53 33.94
N LYS A 15 -18.62 -51.15 34.89
CA LYS A 15 -17.71 -50.02 34.78
C LYS A 15 -16.28 -50.51 34.81
N LEU A 16 -15.47 -49.94 33.81
CA LEU A 16 -14.04 -50.13 33.77
C LEU A 16 -13.37 -48.93 34.43
N SER A 17 -12.65 -49.13 35.51
CA SER A 17 -11.76 -48.15 36.11
C SER A 17 -10.30 -48.54 35.87
N GLY A 18 -9.42 -47.55 35.74
CA GLY A 18 -8.02 -47.79 35.55
C GLY A 18 -7.19 -46.56 35.86
N LYS A 19 -5.95 -46.80 36.22
CA LYS A 19 -4.98 -45.70 36.46
C LYS A 19 -4.32 -45.28 35.17
N LEU A 20 -4.48 -44.01 34.81
CA LEU A 20 -3.79 -43.43 33.66
C LEU A 20 -2.35 -43.08 34.06
N VAL A 21 -1.35 -43.75 33.47
CA VAL A 21 0.06 -43.50 33.72
C VAL A 21 0.65 -42.80 32.51
N LEU A 22 1.18 -41.60 32.74
CA LEU A 22 1.87 -40.79 31.74
C LEU A 22 3.38 -40.89 31.96
N GLU A 23 4.07 -41.52 31.02
CA GLU A 23 5.53 -41.49 30.93
C GLU A 23 5.93 -40.31 30.00
N LYS A 24 6.42 -39.21 30.56
CA LYS A 24 6.67 -38.01 29.83
C LYS A 24 7.76 -38.14 28.76
N GLY A 25 8.67 -39.10 28.91
CA GLY A 25 9.84 -39.25 28.03
C GLY A 25 10.82 -38.07 28.13
N PRO A 26 11.93 -38.11 27.38
CA PRO A 26 12.89 -37.02 27.35
C PRO A 26 12.34 -35.77 26.63
N LEU A 27 12.74 -34.59 27.10
CA LEU A 27 12.41 -33.33 26.46
C LEU A 27 13.34 -33.10 25.29
N TYR A 28 12.80 -33.17 24.08
CA TYR A 28 13.55 -32.91 22.86
C TYR A 28 13.68 -31.40 22.58
N LYS A 29 14.88 -30.98 22.14
CA LYS A 29 15.18 -29.59 21.79
C LYS A 29 15.69 -29.50 20.35
N ILE A 30 15.48 -28.35 19.74
CA ILE A 30 16.00 -28.01 18.43
C ILE A 30 17.31 -27.23 18.65
N ASP A 31 18.46 -27.86 18.41
CA ASP A 31 19.77 -27.25 18.65
C ASP A 31 20.07 -26.16 17.61
N SER A 32 19.78 -26.46 16.35
CA SER A 32 20.05 -25.50 15.27
C SER A 32 19.22 -25.75 14.02
N ILE A 33 19.13 -24.72 13.18
CA ILE A 33 18.65 -24.79 11.80
C ILE A 33 19.88 -24.69 10.89
N ARG A 34 20.05 -25.65 10.00
CA ARG A 34 21.09 -25.65 8.95
C ARG A 34 20.44 -25.39 7.60
N ILE A 35 21.08 -24.53 6.80
CA ILE A 35 20.64 -24.14 5.47
C ILE A 35 21.59 -24.75 4.47
N TYR A 36 21.06 -25.50 3.52
CA TYR A 36 21.75 -26.09 2.40
C TYR A 36 21.21 -25.51 1.09
N GLY A 37 22.06 -25.42 0.06
CA GLY A 37 21.70 -24.87 -1.24
C GLY A 37 22.31 -23.50 -1.48
N ASN A 38 21.77 -22.76 -2.46
CA ASN A 38 22.31 -21.47 -2.88
C ASN A 38 21.56 -20.25 -2.33
N ALA A 39 20.60 -20.44 -1.44
CA ALA A 39 19.80 -19.38 -0.86
C ALA A 39 20.65 -18.46 0.03
N LYS A 40 20.71 -17.18 -0.29
CA LYS A 40 21.35 -16.15 0.54
C LYS A 40 20.33 -15.64 1.56
N ILE A 41 20.28 -16.25 2.74
CA ILE A 41 19.36 -15.86 3.81
C ILE A 41 20.03 -16.04 5.17
N ALA A 42 19.87 -15.04 6.04
CA ALA A 42 20.39 -15.11 7.39
C ALA A 42 19.60 -16.13 8.23
N ASN A 43 20.31 -16.98 8.96
CA ASN A 43 19.70 -17.98 9.83
C ASN A 43 18.78 -17.33 10.89
N GLY A 44 19.19 -16.18 11.43
CA GLY A 44 18.38 -15.41 12.39
C GLY A 44 17.02 -14.96 11.83
N PHE A 45 16.96 -14.61 10.55
CA PHE A 45 15.70 -14.32 9.87
C PHE A 45 14.80 -15.56 9.84
N LEU A 46 15.32 -16.71 9.38
CA LEU A 46 14.54 -17.94 9.28
C LEU A 46 14.05 -18.44 10.64
N GLN A 47 14.89 -18.38 11.68
CA GLN A 47 14.48 -18.75 13.03
C GLN A 47 13.26 -17.92 13.51
N ARG A 48 13.24 -16.63 13.22
CA ARG A 48 12.13 -15.75 13.57
C ARG A 48 10.90 -15.99 12.70
N PHE A 49 11.10 -16.10 11.41
CA PHE A 49 10.01 -16.34 10.46
C PHE A 49 9.31 -17.67 10.70
N LEU A 50 10.06 -18.72 10.98
CA LEU A 50 9.54 -20.05 11.29
C LEU A 50 8.99 -20.11 12.72
N ASP A 51 9.36 -19.18 13.58
CA ASP A 51 9.12 -19.20 15.04
C ASP A 51 9.76 -20.44 15.70
N ILE A 52 10.97 -20.80 15.25
CA ILE A 52 11.77 -21.90 15.77
C ILE A 52 13.17 -21.36 16.08
N ARG A 53 13.45 -21.19 17.37
CA ARG A 53 14.76 -20.68 17.83
C ARG A 53 15.67 -21.82 18.19
N ASN A 54 16.97 -21.61 18.05
CA ASN A 54 17.98 -22.55 18.58
C ASN A 54 17.76 -22.72 20.09
N GLY A 55 17.79 -23.97 20.56
CA GLY A 55 17.51 -24.32 21.96
C GLY A 55 16.02 -24.39 22.32
N SER A 56 15.09 -24.10 21.40
CA SER A 56 13.65 -24.22 21.67
C SER A 56 13.20 -25.67 21.75
N HIS A 57 12.09 -25.91 22.45
CA HIS A 57 11.50 -27.23 22.54
C HIS A 57 10.95 -27.70 21.18
N TYR A 58 10.95 -29.02 21.00
CA TYR A 58 10.32 -29.64 19.85
C TYR A 58 8.79 -29.44 19.91
N GLU A 59 8.26 -28.74 18.90
CA GLU A 59 6.83 -28.51 18.72
C GLU A 59 6.40 -29.01 17.33
N LYS A 60 5.69 -30.16 17.29
CA LYS A 60 5.26 -30.77 16.02
C LYS A 60 4.53 -29.77 15.10
N ASN A 61 3.60 -28.99 15.64
CA ASN A 61 2.81 -28.02 14.86
C ASN A 61 3.67 -26.97 14.15
N LYS A 62 4.79 -26.55 14.76
CA LYS A 62 5.73 -25.60 14.13
C LYS A 62 6.50 -26.27 13.00
N LEU A 63 6.91 -27.51 13.21
CA LEU A 63 7.67 -28.29 12.21
C LEU A 63 6.79 -28.63 11.00
N ASP A 64 5.56 -29.10 11.21
CA ASP A 64 4.63 -29.42 10.12
C ASP A 64 4.30 -28.18 9.24
N ASN A 65 4.51 -26.98 9.77
CA ASN A 65 4.27 -25.72 9.06
C ASN A 65 5.51 -25.17 8.33
N ILE A 66 6.70 -25.77 8.44
CA ILE A 66 7.93 -25.24 7.86
C ILE A 66 7.80 -25.04 6.34
N ALA A 67 7.47 -26.10 5.59
CA ALA A 67 7.34 -26.04 4.13
C ALA A 67 6.32 -25.00 3.68
N ARG A 68 5.16 -24.96 4.37
CA ARG A 68 4.12 -23.95 4.09
C ARG A 68 4.63 -22.52 4.32
N LYS A 69 5.30 -22.27 5.46
CA LYS A 69 5.87 -20.92 5.75
C LYS A 69 6.94 -20.53 4.74
N ILE A 70 7.83 -21.45 4.37
CA ILE A 70 8.86 -21.17 3.34
C ILE A 70 8.19 -20.80 2.01
N SER A 71 7.12 -21.49 1.61
CA SER A 71 6.39 -21.16 0.38
C SER A 71 5.70 -19.78 0.38
N GLU A 72 5.50 -19.17 1.56
CA GLU A 72 4.98 -17.81 1.71
C GLU A 72 6.07 -16.74 1.38
N LEU A 73 7.36 -17.10 1.39
CA LEU A 73 8.46 -16.20 1.04
C LEU A 73 8.63 -16.11 -0.48
N PRO A 74 8.48 -14.92 -1.07
CA PRO A 74 8.55 -14.78 -2.53
C PRO A 74 9.96 -14.98 -3.10
N PHE A 75 11.00 -14.94 -2.27
CA PHE A 75 12.41 -14.97 -2.65
C PHE A 75 13.12 -16.30 -2.31
N LEU A 76 12.40 -17.27 -1.74
CA LEU A 76 12.91 -18.59 -1.42
C LEU A 76 12.00 -19.68 -1.97
N GLU A 77 12.59 -20.81 -2.29
CA GLU A 77 11.86 -22.05 -2.55
C GLU A 77 12.63 -23.24 -1.95
N GLU A 78 11.88 -24.24 -1.56
CA GLU A 78 12.42 -25.49 -1.04
C GLU A 78 12.76 -26.41 -2.23
N SER A 79 14.05 -26.75 -2.38
CA SER A 79 14.53 -27.63 -3.47
C SER A 79 14.28 -29.11 -3.16
N THR A 80 14.31 -29.47 -1.89
CA THR A 80 14.05 -30.81 -1.37
C THR A 80 13.33 -30.63 -0.04
N PRO A 81 12.37 -31.50 0.31
CA PRO A 81 11.71 -31.43 1.60
C PRO A 81 12.70 -31.42 2.76
N TRP A 82 12.44 -30.53 3.72
CA TRP A 82 13.25 -30.44 4.92
C TRP A 82 13.28 -31.77 5.69
N ASN A 83 14.36 -32.03 6.42
CA ASN A 83 14.45 -33.16 7.31
C ASN A 83 15.06 -32.77 8.66
N MET A 84 14.99 -33.69 9.61
CA MET A 84 15.51 -33.49 10.96
C MET A 84 16.46 -34.62 11.31
N THR A 85 17.65 -34.25 11.80
CA THR A 85 18.63 -35.17 12.32
C THR A 85 18.59 -35.14 13.84
N MET A 86 18.31 -36.28 14.47
CA MET A 86 18.28 -36.42 15.93
C MET A 86 19.67 -36.70 16.47
N LEU A 87 20.08 -35.99 17.52
CA LEU A 87 21.37 -36.13 18.22
C LEU A 87 21.11 -36.26 19.72
N GLY A 88 20.85 -37.50 20.19
CA GLY A 88 20.42 -37.72 21.57
C GLY A 88 19.06 -37.04 21.86
N THR A 89 19.04 -36.08 22.79
CA THR A 89 17.87 -35.24 23.08
C THR A 89 17.83 -33.94 22.28
N GLY A 90 18.86 -33.65 21.50
CA GLY A 90 18.93 -32.51 20.57
C GLY A 90 18.53 -32.89 19.16
N SER A 91 18.22 -31.91 18.34
CA SER A 91 17.93 -32.12 16.91
C SER A 91 18.38 -30.95 16.05
N ILE A 92 18.71 -31.26 14.80
CA ILE A 92 19.10 -30.29 13.78
C ILE A 92 18.05 -30.32 12.66
N ILE A 93 17.46 -29.17 12.35
CA ILE A 93 16.56 -29.01 11.20
C ILE A 93 17.43 -28.67 9.98
N ASN A 94 17.37 -29.48 8.95
CA ASN A 94 18.07 -29.26 7.69
C ASN A 94 17.06 -28.71 6.67
N LEU A 95 17.30 -27.48 6.20
CA LEU A 95 16.50 -26.80 5.19
C LEU A 95 17.28 -26.77 3.87
N TYR A 96 16.70 -27.26 2.80
CA TYR A 96 17.29 -27.26 1.46
C TYR A 96 16.63 -26.15 0.64
N LEU A 97 17.28 -24.98 0.58
CA LEU A 97 16.69 -23.76 0.04
C LEU A 97 17.42 -23.27 -1.19
N GLN A 98 16.65 -22.84 -2.17
CA GLN A 98 17.14 -22.15 -3.36
C GLN A 98 16.61 -20.74 -3.42
N GLN A 99 17.40 -19.84 -4.01
CA GLN A 99 16.98 -18.48 -4.24
C GLN A 99 15.99 -18.43 -5.41
N LYS A 100 14.82 -17.82 -5.16
CA LYS A 100 13.82 -17.55 -6.18
C LYS A 100 13.95 -16.11 -6.67
N LYS A 101 13.84 -15.90 -7.98
CA LYS A 101 13.83 -14.55 -8.56
C LYS A 101 12.60 -13.80 -8.08
N SER A 102 12.80 -12.74 -7.31
CA SER A 102 11.72 -11.92 -6.71
C SER A 102 12.01 -10.43 -6.75
N SER A 103 13.20 -10.06 -7.16
CA SER A 103 13.58 -8.68 -7.40
C SER A 103 13.19 -8.27 -8.82
N ARG A 104 12.78 -7.01 -8.98
CA ARG A 104 12.28 -6.47 -10.23
C ARG A 104 12.92 -5.12 -10.51
N VAL A 105 13.29 -4.90 -11.75
CA VAL A 105 13.75 -3.60 -12.25
C VAL A 105 13.06 -3.34 -13.59
N ASN A 106 12.22 -2.31 -13.64
CA ASN A 106 11.52 -1.88 -14.83
C ASN A 106 11.90 -0.43 -15.10
N VAL A 107 12.18 -0.13 -16.34
CA VAL A 107 12.37 1.26 -16.79
C VAL A 107 11.63 1.41 -18.11
N LEU A 108 10.69 2.35 -18.13
CA LEU A 108 9.97 2.76 -19.33
C LEU A 108 10.30 4.22 -19.62
N ILE A 109 10.73 4.51 -20.84
CA ILE A 109 10.97 5.88 -21.30
C ILE A 109 10.04 6.14 -22.47
N GLY A 110 9.22 7.18 -22.36
CA GLY A 110 8.32 7.66 -23.39
C GLY A 110 8.75 9.05 -23.87
N LEU A 111 8.44 9.34 -25.11
CA LEU A 111 8.63 10.66 -25.72
C LEU A 111 7.27 11.19 -26.14
N LEU A 112 6.83 12.30 -25.57
CA LEU A 112 5.63 13.00 -26.01
C LEU A 112 6.03 14.08 -27.01
N PRO A 113 5.38 14.15 -28.18
CA PRO A 113 5.63 15.22 -29.14
C PRO A 113 5.29 16.58 -28.50
N ALA A 114 6.04 17.60 -28.92
CA ALA A 114 5.78 18.97 -28.52
C ALA A 114 4.35 19.37 -28.90
N ASN A 115 3.56 19.82 -27.94
CA ASN A 115 2.21 20.31 -28.20
C ASN A 115 2.22 21.82 -28.25
N GLN A 116 1.90 22.39 -29.42
CA GLN A 116 1.84 23.85 -29.65
C GLN A 116 0.87 24.56 -28.69
N GLN A 117 -0.14 23.87 -28.18
CA GLN A 117 -1.10 24.43 -27.19
C GLN A 117 -0.49 24.74 -25.82
N THR A 118 0.64 24.15 -25.48
CA THR A 118 1.35 24.38 -24.19
C THR A 118 2.56 25.30 -24.33
N GLY A 119 2.80 25.87 -25.50
CA GLY A 119 3.90 26.82 -25.75
C GLY A 119 5.31 26.20 -25.68
N ASN A 120 5.43 24.89 -25.66
CA ASN A 120 6.69 24.16 -25.53
C ASN A 120 7.05 23.49 -26.88
N ASN A 121 7.98 24.05 -27.60
CA ASN A 121 8.55 23.46 -28.81
C ASN A 121 9.56 22.32 -28.52
N LYS A 122 9.65 21.83 -27.29
CA LYS A 122 10.61 20.81 -26.90
C LYS A 122 9.92 19.46 -26.70
N LEU A 123 10.58 18.42 -27.19
CA LEU A 123 10.20 17.02 -26.94
C LEU A 123 10.15 16.79 -25.42
N LEU A 124 9.04 16.28 -24.93
CA LEU A 124 8.88 15.99 -23.52
C LEU A 124 9.22 14.54 -23.25
N VAL A 125 10.21 14.31 -22.41
CA VAL A 125 10.54 12.98 -21.91
C VAL A 125 9.59 12.64 -20.78
N THR A 126 8.87 11.52 -20.92
CA THR A 126 8.10 10.88 -19.87
C THR A 126 8.77 9.58 -19.48
N GLY A 127 8.53 9.09 -18.28
CA GLY A 127 9.13 7.86 -17.86
C GLY A 127 8.52 7.29 -16.58
N ASP A 128 8.77 6.02 -16.40
CA ASP A 128 8.48 5.26 -15.18
C ASP A 128 9.68 4.35 -14.91
N ALA A 129 10.17 4.36 -13.67
CA ALA A 129 11.19 3.44 -13.21
C ALA A 129 10.70 2.80 -11.91
N ASP A 130 10.54 1.48 -11.91
CA ASP A 130 10.15 0.69 -10.77
C ASP A 130 11.25 -0.33 -10.45
N ILE A 131 11.88 -0.13 -9.29
CA ILE A 131 12.90 -1.02 -8.76
C ILE A 131 12.36 -1.61 -7.47
N ASN A 132 12.32 -2.94 -7.38
CA ASN A 132 11.84 -3.64 -6.21
C ASN A 132 12.79 -4.77 -5.90
N LEU A 133 13.66 -4.58 -4.90
CA LEU A 133 14.67 -5.52 -4.49
C LEU A 133 14.21 -6.22 -3.20
N ARG A 134 14.10 -7.54 -3.25
CA ARG A 134 13.70 -8.36 -2.10
C ARG A 134 14.84 -9.26 -1.67
N ASN A 135 15.15 -9.22 -0.38
CA ASN A 135 16.19 -10.06 0.23
C ASN A 135 17.57 -9.91 -0.44
N SER A 136 17.90 -8.71 -0.91
CA SER A 136 19.19 -8.45 -1.58
C SER A 136 20.36 -8.51 -0.60
N LEU A 137 20.11 -8.18 0.67
CA LEU A 137 21.08 -8.23 1.77
C LEU A 137 20.99 -9.53 2.58
N GLY A 138 20.01 -10.40 2.28
CA GLY A 138 19.87 -11.71 2.93
C GLY A 138 19.09 -11.69 4.26
N ASN A 139 18.42 -10.61 4.61
CA ASN A 139 17.67 -10.46 5.86
C ASN A 139 16.15 -10.36 5.64
N GLY A 140 15.67 -10.71 4.45
CA GLY A 140 14.26 -10.64 4.08
C GLY A 140 13.76 -9.21 3.86
N GLU A 141 14.65 -8.24 3.70
CA GLU A 141 14.32 -6.82 3.50
C GLU A 141 13.68 -6.56 2.14
N LEU A 142 12.96 -5.44 2.06
CA LEU A 142 12.45 -4.83 0.84
C LEU A 142 13.07 -3.47 0.65
N ILE A 143 13.64 -3.23 -0.54
CA ILE A 143 14.07 -1.92 -1.01
C ILE A 143 13.31 -1.63 -2.29
N ALA A 144 12.44 -0.63 -2.28
CA ALA A 144 11.67 -0.25 -3.45
C ALA A 144 11.91 1.21 -3.80
N LEU A 145 12.03 1.46 -5.10
CA LEU A 145 12.09 2.79 -5.70
C LEU A 145 11.08 2.82 -6.84
N ASN A 146 10.17 3.77 -6.78
CA ASN A 146 9.29 4.08 -7.90
C ASN A 146 9.45 5.56 -8.27
N TRP A 147 9.86 5.80 -9.50
CA TRP A 147 9.94 7.15 -10.08
C TRP A 147 9.02 7.22 -11.28
N GLN A 148 8.19 8.25 -11.34
CA GLN A 148 7.23 8.48 -12.41
C GLN A 148 7.25 9.93 -12.87
N GLN A 149 7.24 10.13 -14.18
CA GLN A 149 7.00 11.43 -14.80
C GLN A 149 6.02 11.25 -15.97
N ILE A 150 4.75 11.07 -15.65
CA ILE A 150 3.68 10.85 -16.63
C ILE A 150 3.13 12.19 -17.14
N GLN A 151 3.00 13.18 -16.25
CA GLN A 151 2.56 14.53 -16.59
C GLN A 151 3.75 15.48 -16.74
N VAL A 152 3.56 16.48 -17.60
CA VAL A 152 4.56 17.53 -17.84
C VAL A 152 4.99 18.20 -16.55
N LYS A 153 6.30 18.23 -16.27
CA LYS A 153 6.90 18.88 -15.09
C LYS A 153 6.37 18.40 -13.73
N SER A 154 5.77 17.21 -13.69
CA SER A 154 5.16 16.66 -12.46
C SER A 154 5.77 15.30 -12.08
N PRO A 155 7.08 15.26 -11.75
CA PRO A 155 7.71 14.01 -11.29
C PRO A 155 7.22 13.60 -9.91
N ARG A 156 7.12 12.29 -9.72
CA ARG A 156 6.88 11.63 -8.44
C ARG A 156 8.01 10.65 -8.17
N LEU A 157 8.52 10.63 -6.95
CA LEU A 157 9.50 9.66 -6.47
C LEU A 157 9.00 9.07 -5.17
N ASN A 158 8.92 7.75 -5.11
CA ASN A 158 8.62 7.01 -3.90
C ASN A 158 9.76 6.04 -3.59
N LEU A 159 10.29 6.09 -2.38
CA LEU A 159 11.31 5.18 -1.85
C LEU A 159 10.72 4.47 -0.64
N VAL A 160 10.88 3.15 -0.58
CA VAL A 160 10.44 2.34 0.56
C VAL A 160 11.58 1.40 0.98
N PHE A 161 11.83 1.37 2.27
CA PHE A 161 12.72 0.42 2.91
C PHE A 161 11.97 -0.29 4.02
N GLU A 162 11.96 -1.63 3.98
CA GLU A 162 11.40 -2.45 5.06
C GLU A 162 12.45 -3.47 5.51
N GLN A 163 12.74 -3.51 6.79
CA GLN A 163 13.60 -4.52 7.42
C GLN A 163 12.77 -5.29 8.43
N PRO A 164 12.41 -6.55 8.17
CA PRO A 164 11.73 -7.40 9.14
C PRO A 164 12.70 -7.83 10.25
N TYR A 165 12.14 -8.15 11.42
CA TYR A 165 12.86 -8.76 12.54
C TYR A 165 14.11 -8.04 13.03
N LEU A 166 14.01 -6.73 13.25
CA LEU A 166 15.13 -5.92 13.75
C LEU A 166 15.65 -6.46 15.10
N PHE A 167 16.98 -6.60 15.21
CA PHE A 167 17.67 -7.12 16.42
C PHE A 167 17.09 -8.46 16.92
N GLY A 168 16.59 -9.31 16.02
CA GLY A 168 15.98 -10.57 16.37
C GLY A 168 14.66 -10.46 17.15
N SER A 169 14.03 -9.27 17.18
CA SER A 169 12.68 -9.06 17.74
C SER A 169 11.59 -9.48 16.73
N PRO A 170 10.31 -9.61 17.12
CA PRO A 170 9.21 -9.81 16.19
C PRO A 170 8.85 -8.54 15.39
N PHE A 171 9.51 -7.44 15.69
CA PHE A 171 9.26 -6.15 15.07
C PHE A 171 10.23 -5.89 13.91
N GLY A 172 9.73 -5.30 12.84
CA GLY A 172 10.51 -4.75 11.74
C GLY A 172 10.48 -3.24 11.74
N VAL A 173 11.37 -2.63 10.96
CA VAL A 173 11.38 -1.18 10.69
C VAL A 173 10.92 -0.94 9.27
N THR A 174 10.15 0.11 9.06
CA THR A 174 9.77 0.64 7.77
C THR A 174 10.16 2.10 7.68
N ALA A 175 10.71 2.50 6.54
CA ALA A 175 10.97 3.89 6.20
C ALA A 175 10.44 4.15 4.79
N ALA A 176 9.73 5.26 4.60
CA ALA A 176 9.24 5.65 3.29
C ALA A 176 9.48 7.14 3.06
N PHE A 177 9.86 7.47 1.85
CA PHE A 177 10.03 8.83 1.37
C PHE A 177 9.22 9.00 0.10
N ASP A 178 8.35 10.01 0.06
CA ASP A 178 7.54 10.36 -1.10
C ASP A 178 7.78 11.81 -1.47
N LEU A 179 8.10 12.06 -2.71
CA LEU A 179 8.27 13.38 -3.29
C LEU A 179 7.32 13.50 -4.48
N PHE A 180 6.46 14.49 -4.46
CA PHE A 180 5.57 14.81 -5.56
C PHE A 180 5.64 16.28 -5.91
N LYS A 181 6.05 16.59 -7.12
CA LYS A 181 5.99 17.93 -7.70
C LYS A 181 4.76 18.03 -8.59
N LYS A 182 3.93 19.03 -8.39
CA LYS A 182 2.79 19.33 -9.28
C LYS A 182 3.17 20.51 -10.16
N ASP A 183 3.52 20.23 -11.42
CA ASP A 183 3.95 21.23 -12.40
C ASP A 183 4.86 22.31 -11.80
N SER A 184 4.49 23.60 -11.95
CA SER A 184 5.14 24.73 -11.30
C SER A 184 4.39 25.22 -10.04
N SER A 185 3.35 24.51 -9.59
CA SER A 185 2.49 24.99 -8.50
C SER A 185 3.11 24.71 -7.13
N PHE A 186 3.38 23.45 -6.79
CA PHE A 186 3.89 23.07 -5.46
C PHE A 186 4.72 21.80 -5.49
N LEU A 187 5.47 21.61 -4.41
CA LEU A 187 6.26 20.41 -4.11
C LEU A 187 5.80 19.85 -2.76
N ASN A 188 5.41 18.58 -2.76
CA ASN A 188 5.11 17.81 -1.55
C ASN A 188 6.28 16.88 -1.26
N ILE A 189 6.74 16.87 -0.01
CA ILE A 189 7.71 15.92 0.53
C ILE A 189 7.07 15.25 1.74
N ASN A 190 7.01 13.94 1.75
CA ASN A 190 6.51 13.15 2.86
C ASN A 190 7.55 12.12 3.27
N PHE A 191 7.88 12.06 4.55
CA PHE A 191 8.79 11.09 5.13
C PHE A 191 8.08 10.36 6.27
N ASN A 192 8.13 9.03 6.23
CA ASN A 192 7.56 8.16 7.24
C ASN A 192 8.63 7.22 7.77
N ILE A 193 8.67 7.05 9.09
CA ILE A 193 9.48 6.03 9.75
C ILE A 193 8.67 5.34 10.82
N GLY A 194 8.72 4.02 10.87
CA GLY A 194 7.85 3.27 11.77
C GLY A 194 8.35 1.88 12.11
N ILE A 195 7.61 1.27 13.01
CA ILE A 195 7.79 -0.10 13.45
C ILE A 195 6.60 -0.92 12.95
N GLN A 196 6.87 -2.06 12.35
CA GLN A 196 5.86 -2.98 11.84
C GLN A 196 5.96 -4.36 12.49
N SER A 197 4.83 -5.05 12.58
CA SER A 197 4.75 -6.44 13.06
C SER A 197 3.65 -7.21 12.36
N GLY A 198 3.84 -8.51 12.23
CA GLY A 198 2.74 -9.43 11.91
C GLY A 198 1.81 -9.55 13.11
N LEU A 199 0.52 -9.25 12.92
CA LEU A 199 -0.51 -9.34 13.96
C LEU A 199 -1.23 -10.70 13.96
N GLY A 200 -0.85 -11.58 13.05
CA GLY A 200 -1.46 -12.90 12.86
C GLY A 200 -1.40 -13.33 11.40
N LYS A 201 -2.15 -14.40 11.09
CA LYS A 201 -2.22 -14.91 9.72
C LYS A 201 -2.86 -13.87 8.81
N ASN A 202 -2.17 -13.50 7.74
CA ASN A 202 -2.66 -12.54 6.74
C ASN A 202 -2.85 -11.08 7.26
N GLN A 203 -2.28 -10.74 8.42
CA GLN A 203 -2.43 -9.43 9.03
C GLN A 203 -1.07 -8.82 9.33
N ARG A 204 -0.93 -7.53 9.04
CA ARG A 204 0.25 -6.74 9.35
C ARG A 204 -0.20 -5.38 9.90
N GLY A 205 0.47 -4.94 10.95
CA GLY A 205 0.26 -3.61 11.52
C GLY A 205 1.56 -2.85 11.62
N SER A 206 1.49 -1.52 11.52
CA SER A 206 2.61 -0.65 11.82
C SER A 206 2.15 0.62 12.53
N VAL A 207 3.05 1.15 13.35
CA VAL A 207 2.95 2.48 13.95
C VAL A 207 4.12 3.30 13.43
N PHE A 208 3.86 4.52 12.98
CA PHE A 208 4.87 5.35 12.32
C PHE A 208 4.73 6.83 12.66
N LEU A 209 5.83 7.55 12.53
CA LEU A 209 5.88 9.01 12.52
C LEU A 209 5.90 9.49 11.07
N GLU A 210 5.07 10.47 10.76
CA GLU A 210 4.97 11.14 9.46
C GLU A 210 5.46 12.59 9.58
N SER A 211 6.27 13.03 8.63
CA SER A 211 6.63 14.42 8.42
C SER A 211 6.26 14.83 7.00
N LEU A 212 5.26 15.68 6.87
CA LEU A 212 4.79 16.22 5.59
C LEU A 212 5.21 17.68 5.45
N LYS A 213 5.74 18.06 4.29
CA LYS A 213 6.03 19.44 3.92
C LYS A 213 5.57 19.71 2.51
N THR A 214 4.72 20.72 2.36
CA THR A 214 4.31 21.28 1.07
C THR A 214 4.90 22.68 0.92
N THR A 215 5.53 22.95 -0.22
CA THR A 215 6.12 24.26 -0.53
C THR A 215 5.59 24.73 -1.89
N LEU A 216 5.09 25.95 -1.95
CA LEU A 216 4.72 26.59 -3.21
C LEU A 216 5.97 26.87 -4.05
N LEU A 217 5.92 26.55 -5.33
CA LEU A 217 7.01 26.84 -6.29
C LEU A 217 6.79 28.17 -7.01
N THR A 218 5.54 28.55 -7.19
CA THR A 218 5.15 29.83 -7.80
C THR A 218 3.99 30.43 -7.01
N VAL A 219 3.99 31.76 -6.92
CA VAL A 219 2.92 32.54 -6.28
C VAL A 219 2.45 33.57 -7.30
N ASP A 220 1.16 33.59 -7.61
CA ASP A 220 0.55 34.62 -8.47
C ASP A 220 0.40 35.93 -7.68
N THR A 221 1.44 36.74 -7.75
CA THR A 221 1.51 38.02 -7.04
C THR A 221 0.50 39.05 -7.57
N ASN A 222 0.10 38.97 -8.85
CA ASN A 222 -0.87 39.89 -9.44
C ASN A 222 -2.27 39.62 -8.87
N THR A 223 -2.69 38.35 -8.86
CA THR A 223 -3.96 37.97 -8.24
C THR A 223 -3.98 38.31 -6.74
N LEU A 224 -2.87 38.12 -6.02
CA LEU A 224 -2.76 38.50 -4.60
C LEU A 224 -2.95 39.99 -4.36
N LYS A 225 -2.33 40.85 -5.17
CA LYS A 225 -2.49 42.32 -5.09
C LYS A 225 -3.92 42.77 -5.34
N ILE A 226 -4.59 42.15 -6.33
CA ILE A 226 -5.96 42.49 -6.69
C ILE A 226 -6.96 41.98 -5.63
N THR A 227 -6.85 40.72 -5.24
CA THR A 227 -7.88 40.08 -4.39
C THR A 227 -7.68 40.32 -2.91
N LYS A 228 -6.44 40.61 -2.47
CA LYS A 228 -6.05 40.73 -1.05
C LYS A 228 -6.50 39.53 -0.23
N LYS A 229 -6.40 38.31 -0.81
CA LYS A 229 -6.74 37.03 -0.17
C LYS A 229 -5.61 36.03 -0.34
N LEU A 230 -5.43 35.14 0.65
CA LEU A 230 -4.51 34.00 0.50
C LEU A 230 -4.89 33.16 -0.72
N PRO A 231 -3.90 32.65 -1.45
CA PRO A 231 -4.14 31.79 -2.59
C PRO A 231 -4.80 30.47 -2.13
N PRO A 232 -5.48 29.73 -3.01
CA PRO A 232 -6.09 28.45 -2.68
C PRO A 232 -5.07 27.36 -2.28
N GLN A 233 -3.79 27.61 -2.51
CA GLN A 233 -2.66 26.75 -2.14
C GLN A 233 -1.68 27.56 -1.27
N VAL A 234 -1.15 26.95 -0.21
CA VAL A 234 -0.20 27.59 0.72
C VAL A 234 0.89 26.63 1.14
N ASP A 235 1.96 27.19 1.71
CA ASP A 235 3.00 26.39 2.33
C ASP A 235 2.50 25.76 3.63
N VAL A 236 2.61 24.44 3.75
CA VAL A 236 2.12 23.68 4.92
C VAL A 236 3.17 22.69 5.38
N SER A 237 3.29 22.53 6.68
CA SER A 237 4.04 21.42 7.28
C SER A 237 3.18 20.71 8.32
N ALA A 238 3.35 19.39 8.45
CA ALA A 238 2.68 18.60 9.46
C ALA A 238 3.60 17.52 10.02
N VAL A 239 3.44 17.23 11.30
CA VAL A 239 4.06 16.09 11.96
C VAL A 239 2.94 15.31 12.64
N SER A 240 2.86 14.03 12.35
CA SER A 240 1.75 13.15 12.78
C SER A 240 2.27 11.82 13.27
N LEU A 241 1.56 11.23 14.22
CA LEU A 241 1.66 9.82 14.56
C LEU A 241 0.62 9.05 13.73
N GLY A 242 1.02 7.94 13.15
CA GLY A 242 0.16 7.14 12.29
C GLY A 242 0.14 5.67 12.63
N ILE A 243 -0.93 5.04 12.21
CA ILE A 243 -1.09 3.59 12.19
C ILE A 243 -1.41 3.12 10.78
N ASN A 244 -0.88 1.97 10.41
CA ASN A 244 -1.26 1.26 9.20
C ASN A 244 -1.67 -0.16 9.58
N TYR A 245 -2.78 -0.64 9.00
CA TYR A 245 -3.24 -2.00 9.14
C TYR A 245 -3.53 -2.59 7.77
N GLN A 246 -3.03 -3.78 7.54
CA GLN A 246 -3.21 -4.54 6.30
C GLN A 246 -3.74 -5.92 6.61
N PHE A 247 -4.80 -6.30 5.93
CA PHE A 247 -5.36 -7.64 5.93
C PHE A 247 -5.51 -8.13 4.49
N ASN A 248 -4.94 -9.31 4.18
CA ASN A 248 -5.10 -9.91 2.86
C ASN A 248 -5.31 -11.42 3.00
N LYS A 249 -6.52 -11.87 2.71
CA LYS A 249 -6.92 -13.28 2.67
C LYS A 249 -7.50 -13.60 1.29
N THR A 250 -6.83 -13.19 0.23
CA THR A 250 -7.23 -13.53 -1.14
C THR A 250 -6.57 -14.84 -1.58
N ASN A 251 -7.20 -15.53 -2.52
CA ASN A 251 -6.65 -16.77 -3.09
C ASN A 251 -5.47 -16.53 -4.04
N TYR A 252 -5.35 -15.32 -4.59
CA TYR A 252 -4.26 -14.92 -5.46
C TYR A 252 -4.02 -13.40 -5.35
N LEU A 253 -2.75 -12.98 -5.36
CA LEU A 253 -2.39 -11.60 -5.04
C LEU A 253 -2.77 -10.61 -6.14
N LEU A 254 -2.64 -11.00 -7.42
CA LEU A 254 -2.74 -10.06 -8.55
C LEU A 254 -4.18 -9.92 -9.06
N ASN A 255 -4.86 -11.05 -9.25
CA ASN A 255 -6.22 -11.10 -9.78
C ASN A 255 -7.04 -12.12 -8.98
N PRO A 256 -7.50 -11.75 -7.79
CA PRO A 256 -8.24 -12.66 -6.93
C PRO A 256 -9.58 -13.06 -7.53
N LEU A 257 -9.95 -14.34 -7.36
CA LEU A 257 -11.31 -14.84 -7.60
C LEU A 257 -12.16 -14.82 -6.33
N ARG A 258 -11.51 -14.98 -5.15
CA ARG A 258 -12.19 -15.01 -3.86
C ARG A 258 -11.31 -14.47 -2.75
N GLY A 259 -11.96 -13.96 -1.70
CA GLY A 259 -11.30 -13.50 -0.49
C GLY A 259 -11.46 -12.02 -0.25
N THR A 260 -10.77 -11.52 0.75
CA THR A 260 -10.90 -10.14 1.24
C THR A 260 -9.53 -9.52 1.38
N GLU A 261 -9.42 -8.27 0.98
CA GLU A 261 -8.28 -7.40 1.26
C GLU A 261 -8.76 -6.09 1.86
N VAL A 262 -8.02 -5.60 2.86
CA VAL A 262 -8.30 -4.32 3.53
C VAL A 262 -6.99 -3.65 3.86
N GLN A 263 -6.92 -2.35 3.61
CA GLN A 263 -5.82 -1.49 4.02
C GLN A 263 -6.37 -0.23 4.67
N LEU A 264 -5.99 0.02 5.91
CA LEU A 264 -6.32 1.22 6.68
C LEU A 264 -5.04 1.97 7.01
N THR A 265 -5.04 3.27 6.76
CA THR A 265 -4.02 4.20 7.23
C THR A 265 -4.72 5.33 7.97
N ALA A 266 -4.31 5.62 9.19
CA ALA A 266 -4.81 6.75 9.94
C ALA A 266 -3.65 7.50 10.58
N THR A 267 -3.64 8.84 10.46
CA THR A 267 -2.66 9.70 11.11
C THR A 267 -3.34 10.84 11.84
N ALA A 268 -2.77 11.24 12.96
CA ALA A 268 -3.19 12.40 13.73
C ALA A 268 -1.97 13.17 14.24
N GLY A 269 -2.01 14.49 14.15
CA GLY A 269 -0.85 15.29 14.53
C GLY A 269 -1.10 16.79 14.45
N THR A 270 0.00 17.53 14.47
CA THR A 270 0.03 18.98 14.35
C THR A 270 0.29 19.40 12.93
N ARG A 271 -0.34 20.46 12.52
CA ARG A 271 -0.22 21.10 11.21
C ARG A 271 0.08 22.57 11.37
N LYS A 272 0.96 23.10 10.52
CA LYS A 272 1.31 24.53 10.50
C LYS A 272 1.21 25.06 9.07
N VAL A 273 0.52 26.19 8.90
CA VAL A 273 0.60 27.04 7.70
C VAL A 273 1.88 27.86 7.83
N ASN A 274 2.78 27.75 6.86
CA ASN A 274 4.03 28.49 6.87
C ASN A 274 3.86 29.75 6.03
N ARG A 275 4.41 30.86 6.51
CA ARG A 275 4.38 32.13 5.79
C ARG A 275 5.34 32.07 4.61
N ASN A 276 4.84 32.32 3.40
CA ASN A 276 5.65 32.29 2.20
C ASN A 276 6.43 33.59 2.04
N SER A 277 7.74 33.46 1.79
CA SER A 277 8.64 34.63 1.70
C SER A 277 8.26 35.59 0.55
N VAL A 278 7.81 35.06 -0.60
CA VAL A 278 7.39 35.88 -1.73
C VAL A 278 6.17 36.75 -1.36
N ILE A 279 5.20 36.19 -0.59
CA ILE A 279 4.02 36.94 -0.13
C ILE A 279 4.43 38.02 0.86
N LEU A 280 5.35 37.69 1.80
CA LEU A 280 5.81 38.64 2.81
C LEU A 280 6.62 39.81 2.24
N GLN A 281 7.31 39.60 1.10
CA GLN A 281 8.09 40.63 0.42
C GLN A 281 7.25 41.55 -0.47
N LEU A 282 5.95 41.21 -0.70
CA LEU A 282 5.07 42.11 -1.44
C LEU A 282 4.84 43.39 -0.64
N SER A 283 4.99 44.51 -1.32
CA SER A 283 4.75 45.85 -0.77
C SER A 283 3.74 46.61 -1.60
N GLU A 284 2.81 47.25 -0.93
CA GLU A 284 1.83 48.18 -1.48
C GLU A 284 1.61 49.32 -0.47
N PRO A 285 1.55 50.58 -0.89
CA PRO A 285 1.31 51.68 0.04
C PRO A 285 0.05 51.46 0.89
N GLY A 286 0.20 51.49 2.20
CA GLY A 286 -0.91 51.34 3.15
C GLY A 286 -1.42 49.91 3.36
N TYR A 287 -0.79 48.89 2.78
CA TYR A 287 -1.21 47.50 2.95
C TYR A 287 -0.07 46.54 3.23
N SER A 288 -0.21 45.72 4.28
CA SER A 288 0.75 44.67 4.64
C SER A 288 0.21 43.29 4.22
N PHE A 289 0.86 42.62 3.26
CA PHE A 289 0.48 41.28 2.83
C PHE A 289 0.69 40.22 3.91
N ALA A 290 1.46 40.51 4.95
CA ALA A 290 1.59 39.62 6.11
C ALA A 290 0.26 39.43 6.85
N SER A 291 -0.65 40.44 6.85
CA SER A 291 -1.96 40.34 7.48
C SER A 291 -2.90 39.32 6.84
N LEU A 292 -2.61 38.87 5.61
CA LEU A 292 -3.39 37.79 4.96
C LEU A 292 -3.35 36.52 5.79
N TYR A 293 -2.28 36.25 6.53
CA TYR A 293 -2.14 35.06 7.38
C TYR A 293 -2.93 35.17 8.69
N ASP A 294 -3.39 36.36 9.06
CA ASP A 294 -4.22 36.56 10.28
C ASP A 294 -5.64 35.99 10.07
N THR A 295 -6.04 35.72 8.81
CA THR A 295 -7.34 35.13 8.47
C THR A 295 -7.38 33.61 8.73
N VAL A 296 -6.24 32.97 9.01
CA VAL A 296 -6.13 31.53 9.22
C VAL A 296 -5.36 31.22 10.50
N LYS A 297 -5.72 30.12 11.17
CA LYS A 297 -4.95 29.62 12.30
C LYS A 297 -3.66 28.97 11.79
N GLU A 298 -2.51 29.56 12.10
CA GLU A 298 -1.21 29.04 11.64
C GLU A 298 -0.92 27.62 12.17
N LYS A 299 -1.20 27.37 13.46
CA LYS A 299 -1.02 26.04 14.09
C LYS A 299 -2.34 25.41 14.38
N THR A 300 -2.57 24.21 13.86
CA THR A 300 -3.81 23.46 14.00
C THR A 300 -3.53 21.97 14.13
N TYR A 301 -4.57 21.15 14.33
CA TYR A 301 -4.48 19.72 14.21
C TYR A 301 -4.70 19.27 12.76
N ARG A 302 -4.23 18.07 12.41
CA ARG A 302 -4.56 17.36 11.18
C ARG A 302 -4.91 15.92 11.53
N VAL A 303 -6.06 15.47 11.06
CA VAL A 303 -6.45 14.06 11.07
C VAL A 303 -6.57 13.60 9.61
N TYR A 304 -5.97 12.48 9.30
CA TYR A 304 -6.02 11.87 7.98
C TYR A 304 -6.40 10.39 8.14
N ILE A 305 -7.40 9.95 7.39
CA ILE A 305 -7.85 8.55 7.37
C ILE A 305 -8.00 8.13 5.91
N LYS A 306 -7.47 6.97 5.57
CA LYS A 306 -7.65 6.33 4.26
C LYS A 306 -7.92 4.85 4.47
N LEU A 307 -9.03 4.38 3.92
CA LEU A 307 -9.43 2.98 3.94
C LEU A 307 -9.63 2.51 2.50
N ASN A 308 -8.99 1.42 2.14
CA ASN A 308 -9.24 0.69 0.90
C ASN A 308 -9.63 -0.73 1.26
N GLY A 309 -10.71 -1.23 0.69
CA GLY A 309 -11.16 -2.59 0.94
C GLY A 309 -11.78 -3.18 -0.32
N ALA A 310 -11.61 -4.48 -0.50
CA ALA A 310 -12.29 -5.22 -1.54
C ALA A 310 -12.61 -6.63 -1.06
N HIS A 311 -13.77 -7.11 -1.48
CA HIS A 311 -14.16 -8.50 -1.34
C HIS A 311 -14.46 -9.09 -2.72
N TYR A 312 -13.99 -10.31 -2.93
CA TYR A 312 -14.14 -11.04 -4.19
C TYR A 312 -15.05 -12.22 -3.97
N PHE A 313 -16.19 -12.24 -4.66
CA PHE A 313 -17.17 -13.31 -4.63
C PHE A 313 -17.00 -14.17 -5.87
N GLN A 314 -16.49 -15.37 -5.72
CA GLN A 314 -16.38 -16.31 -6.83
C GLN A 314 -17.77 -16.79 -7.23
N VAL A 315 -18.24 -16.42 -8.43
CA VAL A 315 -19.55 -16.78 -8.96
C VAL A 315 -19.50 -17.91 -9.99
N GLY A 316 -18.29 -18.32 -10.38
CA GLY A 316 -18.05 -19.42 -11.31
C GLY A 316 -16.60 -19.88 -11.29
N ARG A 317 -16.24 -20.85 -12.14
CA ARG A 317 -14.85 -21.33 -12.23
C ARG A 317 -13.90 -20.26 -12.75
N GLN A 318 -14.37 -19.39 -13.64
CA GLN A 318 -13.61 -18.34 -14.31
C GLN A 318 -14.20 -16.94 -14.08
N SER A 319 -15.12 -16.77 -13.13
CA SER A 319 -15.77 -15.49 -12.92
C SER A 319 -15.85 -15.10 -11.44
N THR A 320 -15.76 -13.81 -11.19
CA THR A 320 -15.85 -13.20 -9.86
C THR A 320 -16.54 -11.85 -9.92
N ILE A 321 -17.20 -11.50 -8.82
CA ILE A 321 -17.68 -10.14 -8.57
C ILE A 321 -16.78 -9.54 -7.51
N LYS A 322 -16.16 -8.40 -7.82
CA LYS A 322 -15.42 -7.57 -6.86
C LYS A 322 -16.36 -6.49 -6.32
N ALA A 323 -16.56 -6.47 -5.01
CA ALA A 323 -17.14 -5.35 -4.29
C ALA A 323 -16.03 -4.56 -3.61
N GLY A 324 -15.85 -3.30 -3.99
CA GLY A 324 -14.79 -2.43 -3.49
C GLY A 324 -15.35 -1.24 -2.73
N ILE A 325 -14.64 -0.81 -1.69
CA ILE A 325 -14.86 0.44 -0.96
C ILE A 325 -13.55 1.19 -0.81
N ASN A 326 -13.61 2.50 -1.02
CA ASN A 326 -12.47 3.39 -0.77
C ASN A 326 -12.99 4.64 -0.07
N LEU A 327 -12.39 4.96 1.07
CA LEU A 327 -12.74 6.12 1.88
C LEU A 327 -11.48 6.92 2.16
N GLY A 328 -11.60 8.24 2.06
CA GLY A 328 -10.59 9.19 2.51
C GLY A 328 -11.24 10.32 3.29
N LEU A 329 -10.60 10.72 4.37
CA LEU A 329 -11.00 11.85 5.19
C LEU A 329 -9.75 12.63 5.63
N ILE A 330 -9.75 13.93 5.35
CA ILE A 330 -8.79 14.87 5.94
C ILE A 330 -9.61 15.91 6.71
N GLN A 331 -9.26 16.07 7.98
CA GLN A 331 -9.90 17.06 8.85
C GLN A 331 -8.83 17.95 9.47
N SER A 332 -9.00 19.25 9.25
CA SER A 332 -8.23 20.33 9.87
C SER A 332 -9.01 21.63 9.69
N PRO A 333 -8.93 22.60 10.60
CA PRO A 333 -9.39 23.95 10.33
C PRO A 333 -8.63 24.57 9.14
N SER A 334 -9.32 25.24 8.24
CA SER A 334 -8.72 25.98 7.11
C SER A 334 -7.85 25.12 6.19
N LEU A 335 -8.38 24.01 5.68
CA LEU A 335 -7.71 23.19 4.67
C LEU A 335 -7.50 23.96 3.36
N PHE A 336 -6.35 23.80 2.74
CA PHE A 336 -6.05 24.36 1.44
C PHE A 336 -6.07 23.30 0.34
N ARG A 337 -6.25 23.74 -0.92
CA ARG A 337 -6.44 22.85 -2.06
C ARG A 337 -5.31 21.85 -2.27
N ASN A 338 -4.07 22.23 -2.00
CA ASN A 338 -2.88 21.35 -2.12
C ASN A 338 -2.76 20.29 -1.00
N GLU A 339 -3.67 20.33 -0.01
CA GLU A 339 -3.76 19.33 1.05
C GLU A 339 -4.85 18.29 0.78
N LEU A 340 -5.77 18.56 -0.17
CA LEU A 340 -6.92 17.71 -0.46
C LEU A 340 -6.50 16.42 -1.19
N PHE A 341 -7.33 15.40 -1.05
CA PHE A 341 -7.25 14.24 -1.93
C PHE A 341 -7.51 14.65 -3.37
N GLN A 342 -6.76 14.08 -4.28
CA GLN A 342 -6.99 14.17 -5.71
C GLN A 342 -7.46 12.81 -6.18
N ILE A 343 -8.71 12.70 -6.56
CA ILE A 343 -9.35 11.45 -6.99
C ILE A 343 -9.88 11.57 -8.43
N GLY A 344 -10.28 10.47 -9.00
CA GLY A 344 -10.65 10.32 -10.41
C GLY A 344 -9.59 9.51 -11.16
N GLY A 345 -10.00 8.88 -12.25
CA GLY A 345 -9.12 8.10 -13.11
C GLY A 345 -9.24 6.59 -12.91
N TYR A 346 -8.34 5.88 -13.54
CA TYR A 346 -8.37 4.42 -13.67
C TYR A 346 -8.44 3.65 -12.33
N ARG A 347 -7.74 4.13 -11.31
CA ARG A 347 -7.57 3.37 -10.06
C ARG A 347 -8.71 3.52 -9.07
N LEU A 348 -9.44 4.63 -9.10
CA LEU A 348 -10.37 4.95 -8.02
C LEU A 348 -11.80 5.25 -8.49
N LEU A 349 -11.97 6.13 -9.48
CA LEU A 349 -13.27 6.54 -9.99
C LEU A 349 -13.17 6.72 -11.50
N ARG A 350 -13.57 5.68 -12.24
CA ARG A 350 -13.42 5.61 -13.69
C ARG A 350 -14.49 6.45 -14.39
N GLY A 351 -14.17 6.95 -15.59
CA GLY A 351 -15.02 7.88 -16.34
C GLY A 351 -14.72 9.36 -16.07
N PHE A 352 -13.71 9.65 -15.23
CA PHE A 352 -13.21 11.00 -14.95
C PHE A 352 -11.70 11.08 -15.21
N ASP A 353 -11.20 12.28 -15.44
CA ASP A 353 -9.77 12.50 -15.64
C ASP A 353 -8.97 12.15 -14.38
N GLU A 354 -7.74 11.69 -14.58
CA GLU A 354 -6.84 11.30 -13.49
C GLU A 354 -6.59 12.49 -12.56
N GLU A 355 -6.77 12.26 -11.24
CA GLU A 355 -6.52 13.26 -10.18
C GLU A 355 -7.25 14.60 -10.37
N SER A 356 -8.40 14.62 -11.05
CA SER A 356 -9.12 15.86 -11.41
C SER A 356 -10.09 16.37 -10.34
N ILE A 357 -10.51 15.53 -9.40
CA ILE A 357 -11.49 15.82 -8.38
C ILE A 357 -10.80 16.03 -7.04
N TYR A 358 -10.93 17.22 -6.47
CA TYR A 358 -10.37 17.57 -5.17
C TYR A 358 -11.41 17.36 -4.08
N ALA A 359 -11.04 16.68 -2.99
CA ALA A 359 -11.94 16.38 -1.88
C ALA A 359 -11.21 16.35 -0.54
N SER A 360 -11.78 16.95 0.50
CA SER A 360 -11.37 16.76 1.90
C SER A 360 -11.91 15.44 2.47
N GLY A 361 -13.00 14.94 1.89
CA GLY A 361 -13.57 13.64 2.20
C GLY A 361 -14.18 13.00 0.95
N TYR A 362 -13.98 11.69 0.79
CA TYR A 362 -14.61 10.92 -0.26
C TYR A 362 -15.01 9.54 0.23
N PHE A 363 -16.04 8.99 -0.39
CA PHE A 363 -16.46 7.61 -0.26
C PHE A 363 -16.77 7.08 -1.65
N VAL A 364 -16.01 6.09 -2.11
CA VAL A 364 -16.15 5.47 -3.43
C VAL A 364 -16.48 4.01 -3.27
N THR A 365 -17.52 3.56 -3.94
CA THR A 365 -17.91 2.15 -4.04
C THR A 365 -17.72 1.66 -5.47
N THR A 366 -17.28 0.42 -5.61
CA THR A 366 -17.07 -0.24 -6.90
C THR A 366 -17.77 -1.59 -6.89
N ALA A 367 -18.58 -1.86 -7.90
CA ALA A 367 -19.02 -3.20 -8.26
C ALA A 367 -18.44 -3.57 -9.63
N GLU A 368 -17.67 -4.67 -9.70
CA GLU A 368 -16.99 -5.06 -10.94
C GLU A 368 -17.13 -6.57 -11.15
N PHE A 369 -17.70 -6.95 -12.26
CA PHE A 369 -17.76 -8.34 -12.72
C PHE A 369 -16.55 -8.61 -13.60
N ARG A 370 -15.84 -9.72 -13.34
CA ARG A 370 -14.69 -10.19 -14.11
C ARG A 370 -14.96 -11.58 -14.66
N TYR A 371 -14.65 -11.76 -15.92
CA TYR A 371 -14.62 -13.06 -16.58
C TYR A 371 -13.20 -13.37 -17.05
N LEU A 372 -12.57 -14.38 -16.44
CA LEU A 372 -11.18 -14.75 -16.69
C LEU A 372 -11.05 -15.56 -17.98
N ILE A 373 -10.21 -15.07 -18.87
CA ILE A 373 -9.78 -15.77 -20.09
C ILE A 373 -8.53 -16.61 -19.78
N ALA A 374 -7.64 -16.06 -18.95
CA ALA A 374 -6.45 -16.70 -18.39
C ALA A 374 -6.24 -16.20 -16.97
N ARG A 375 -5.19 -16.68 -16.28
CA ARG A 375 -4.95 -16.36 -14.86
C ARG A 375 -4.92 -14.86 -14.56
N ASN A 376 -4.31 -14.06 -15.45
CA ASN A 376 -4.20 -12.60 -15.32
C ASN A 376 -4.81 -11.86 -16.53
N SER A 377 -5.55 -12.55 -17.40
CA SER A 377 -6.26 -11.96 -18.52
C SER A 377 -7.76 -12.12 -18.33
N TYR A 378 -8.51 -11.02 -18.36
CA TYR A 378 -9.94 -11.04 -18.10
C TYR A 378 -10.66 -9.88 -18.78
N LEU A 379 -11.90 -10.11 -19.12
CA LEU A 379 -12.88 -9.09 -19.45
C LEU A 379 -13.56 -8.61 -18.18
N PHE A 380 -13.90 -7.34 -18.11
CA PHE A 380 -14.63 -6.82 -16.96
C PHE A 380 -15.61 -5.72 -17.34
N THR A 381 -16.67 -5.63 -16.55
CA THR A 381 -17.60 -4.49 -16.56
C THR A 381 -17.74 -3.98 -15.12
N PHE A 382 -18.01 -2.69 -14.98
CA PHE A 382 -18.02 -2.08 -13.67
C PHE A 382 -18.99 -0.91 -13.56
N ILE A 383 -19.36 -0.64 -12.31
CA ILE A 383 -20.05 0.57 -11.87
C ILE A 383 -19.30 1.10 -10.65
N ASP A 384 -18.93 2.38 -10.72
CA ASP A 384 -18.33 3.13 -9.61
C ASP A 384 -19.31 4.21 -9.15
N GLY A 385 -19.54 4.33 -7.86
CA GLY A 385 -20.32 5.41 -7.24
C GLY A 385 -19.46 6.17 -6.25
N ALA A 386 -19.51 7.51 -6.26
CA ALA A 386 -18.73 8.31 -5.33
C ALA A 386 -19.54 9.45 -4.71
N LEU A 387 -19.28 9.68 -3.41
CA LEU A 387 -19.69 10.87 -2.66
C LEU A 387 -18.43 11.63 -2.28
N THR A 388 -18.40 12.92 -2.54
CA THR A 388 -17.25 13.77 -2.18
C THR A 388 -17.70 15.02 -1.44
N ALA A 389 -16.84 15.49 -0.54
CA ALA A 389 -16.97 16.79 0.12
C ALA A 389 -15.64 17.54 -0.04
N ASP A 390 -15.72 18.78 -0.48
CA ASP A 390 -14.62 19.73 -0.47
C ASP A 390 -14.92 20.79 0.61
N ASN A 391 -14.24 20.71 1.75
CA ASN A 391 -14.34 21.65 2.86
C ASN A 391 -13.07 22.50 2.96
N SER A 392 -12.47 22.87 1.82
CA SER A 392 -11.30 23.74 1.81
C SER A 392 -11.64 25.19 2.14
N PHE A 393 -10.62 25.95 2.55
CA PHE A 393 -10.76 27.36 2.91
C PHE A 393 -11.41 28.22 1.82
N SER A 394 -11.11 27.89 0.56
CA SER A 394 -11.62 28.63 -0.60
C SER A 394 -12.93 28.07 -1.18
N ARG A 395 -13.37 26.90 -0.77
CA ARG A 395 -14.52 26.21 -1.38
C ARG A 395 -15.19 25.25 -0.40
N GLN A 396 -16.51 25.25 -0.43
CA GLN A 396 -17.35 24.24 0.24
C GLN A 396 -18.31 23.65 -0.80
N SER A 397 -18.22 22.36 -1.04
CA SER A 397 -19.10 21.68 -1.99
C SER A 397 -19.23 20.20 -1.67
N LYS A 398 -20.39 19.65 -2.02
CA LYS A 398 -20.67 18.21 -1.96
C LYS A 398 -21.14 17.78 -3.33
N ASN A 399 -20.56 16.71 -3.88
CA ASN A 399 -20.93 16.21 -5.20
C ASN A 399 -21.07 14.69 -5.16
N ARG A 400 -21.89 14.18 -6.08
CA ARG A 400 -22.06 12.75 -6.34
C ARG A 400 -21.54 12.46 -7.75
N PHE A 401 -20.87 11.35 -7.87
CA PHE A 401 -20.32 10.91 -9.14
C PHE A 401 -20.72 9.47 -9.38
N THR A 402 -21.00 9.14 -10.63
CA THR A 402 -21.25 7.76 -11.07
C THR A 402 -20.41 7.52 -12.31
N GLY A 403 -19.69 6.41 -12.35
CA GLY A 403 -18.94 5.96 -13.50
C GLY A 403 -19.36 4.54 -13.86
N ALA A 404 -19.48 4.26 -15.13
CA ALA A 404 -19.76 2.90 -15.61
C ALA A 404 -18.95 2.63 -16.88
N GLY A 405 -18.59 1.37 -17.08
CA GLY A 405 -17.78 1.02 -18.23
C GLY A 405 -17.47 -0.45 -18.34
N LEU A 406 -16.66 -0.75 -19.32
CA LEU A 406 -16.17 -2.09 -19.62
C LEU A 406 -14.69 -2.03 -19.98
N GLY A 407 -14.00 -3.14 -19.84
CA GLY A 407 -12.57 -3.19 -20.15
C GLY A 407 -12.04 -4.60 -20.30
N LEU A 408 -10.76 -4.63 -20.62
CA LEU A 408 -10.00 -5.83 -20.89
C LEU A 408 -8.64 -5.71 -20.22
N ALA A 409 -8.24 -6.73 -19.46
CA ALA A 409 -6.89 -6.93 -18.99
C ALA A 409 -6.26 -8.08 -19.76
N LEU A 410 -5.05 -7.87 -20.29
CA LEU A 410 -4.31 -8.86 -21.07
C LEU A 410 -2.89 -9.02 -20.49
N GLU A 411 -2.59 -10.24 -20.07
CA GLU A 411 -1.22 -10.62 -19.69
C GLU A 411 -0.40 -10.90 -20.95
N THR A 412 0.74 -10.27 -21.02
CA THR A 412 1.77 -10.46 -22.05
C THR A 412 3.11 -10.82 -21.40
N ARG A 413 4.11 -11.15 -22.19
CA ARG A 413 5.47 -11.35 -21.68
C ARG A 413 6.06 -10.10 -21.02
N ALA A 414 5.58 -8.92 -21.38
CA ALA A 414 6.04 -7.65 -20.83
C ALA A 414 5.28 -7.23 -19.57
N GLY A 415 4.11 -7.80 -19.26
CA GLY A 415 3.26 -7.45 -18.12
C GLY A 415 1.78 -7.50 -18.46
N ILE A 416 0.92 -7.00 -17.57
CA ILE A 416 -0.52 -6.93 -17.77
C ILE A 416 -0.90 -5.54 -18.28
N PHE A 417 -1.45 -5.48 -19.48
CA PHE A 417 -2.08 -4.30 -20.05
C PHE A 417 -3.56 -4.29 -19.69
N ASN A 418 -4.04 -3.13 -19.31
CA ASN A 418 -5.43 -2.92 -18.96
C ASN A 418 -5.98 -1.73 -19.73
N ILE A 419 -7.05 -1.94 -20.49
CA ILE A 419 -7.71 -0.91 -21.25
C ILE A 419 -9.18 -0.92 -20.84
N SER A 420 -9.73 0.25 -20.50
CA SER A 420 -11.15 0.38 -20.21
C SER A 420 -11.74 1.63 -20.83
N TYR A 421 -12.97 1.50 -21.31
CA TYR A 421 -13.82 2.59 -21.73
C TYR A 421 -14.85 2.87 -20.65
N ALA A 422 -14.94 4.12 -20.20
CA ALA A 422 -15.75 4.52 -19.07
C ALA A 422 -16.46 5.85 -19.33
N ALA A 423 -17.75 5.88 -19.04
CA ALA A 423 -18.55 7.09 -19.03
C ALA A 423 -18.81 7.54 -17.58
N GLY A 424 -18.62 8.83 -17.31
CA GLY A 424 -18.82 9.43 -16.00
C GLY A 424 -19.96 10.44 -16.00
N LYS A 425 -20.68 10.52 -14.87
CA LYS A 425 -21.70 11.53 -14.62
C LYS A 425 -21.49 12.17 -13.26
N ARG A 426 -21.46 13.50 -13.21
CA ARG A 426 -21.54 14.28 -11.98
C ARG A 426 -22.99 14.78 -11.81
N ASP A 427 -23.51 14.81 -10.60
CA ASP A 427 -24.92 15.10 -10.31
C ASP A 427 -25.39 16.50 -10.76
N ASP A 428 -24.49 17.49 -10.74
CA ASP A 428 -24.77 18.87 -11.14
C ASP A 428 -24.61 19.14 -12.64
N LEU A 429 -24.20 18.13 -13.43
CA LEU A 429 -23.98 18.23 -14.88
C LEU A 429 -24.88 17.25 -15.65
N ARG A 430 -25.25 17.64 -16.84
CA ARG A 430 -25.92 16.70 -17.78
C ARG A 430 -24.93 15.61 -18.21
N PHE A 431 -25.46 14.39 -18.34
CA PHE A 431 -24.68 13.29 -18.86
C PHE A 431 -24.34 13.54 -20.34
N ASP A 432 -23.06 13.41 -20.69
CA ASP A 432 -22.58 13.54 -22.06
C ASP A 432 -21.62 12.38 -22.37
N ILE A 433 -22.07 11.45 -23.20
CA ILE A 433 -21.29 10.29 -23.63
C ILE A 433 -20.00 10.68 -24.36
N ARG A 434 -19.93 11.89 -24.95
CA ARG A 434 -18.73 12.39 -25.66
C ARG A 434 -17.58 12.68 -24.70
N GLN A 435 -17.86 12.81 -23.39
CA GLN A 435 -16.86 13.01 -22.35
C GLN A 435 -16.32 11.69 -21.77
N SER A 436 -16.75 10.56 -22.34
CA SER A 436 -16.23 9.24 -21.95
C SER A 436 -14.71 9.17 -22.06
N LYS A 437 -14.10 8.39 -21.17
CA LYS A 437 -12.64 8.27 -21.05
C LYS A 437 -12.18 6.88 -21.47
N ILE A 438 -11.06 6.83 -22.14
CA ILE A 438 -10.29 5.60 -22.31
C ILE A 438 -9.18 5.62 -21.28
N HIS A 439 -9.21 4.66 -20.36
CA HIS A 439 -8.15 4.48 -19.39
C HIS A 439 -7.24 3.35 -19.84
N ILE A 440 -5.93 3.61 -19.83
CA ILE A 440 -4.89 2.64 -20.14
C ILE A 440 -4.05 2.46 -18.87
N GLY A 441 -3.96 1.22 -18.40
CA GLY A 441 -3.12 0.81 -17.29
C GLY A 441 -2.11 -0.23 -17.74
N TYR A 442 -0.94 -0.22 -17.12
CA TYR A 442 0.09 -1.22 -17.33
C TYR A 442 0.67 -1.64 -16.00
N VAL A 443 0.78 -2.94 -15.79
CA VAL A 443 1.40 -3.52 -14.59
C VAL A 443 2.40 -4.57 -15.04
N ASN A 444 3.65 -4.38 -14.68
CA ASN A 444 4.70 -5.33 -15.00
C ASN A 444 4.96 -6.26 -13.81
N TYR A 445 5.18 -7.54 -14.12
CA TYR A 445 5.53 -8.60 -13.16
C TYR A 445 6.72 -9.40 -13.68
N PHE A 446 7.73 -9.58 -12.86
CA PHE A 446 8.86 -10.45 -13.15
C PHE A 446 9.17 -11.36 -11.96
#